data_6d9d07686fc6c0ebfa6fb33f9172c5e8
#
_entry.id   6d9d07686fc6c0ebfa6fb33f9172c5e8
#
_cell.length_a   1.000
_cell.length_b   1.000
_cell.length_c   1.000
_cell.angle_alpha   90.00
_cell.angle_beta   90.00
_cell.angle_gamma   90.00
#
_symmetry.space_group_name_H-M   'P 1'
#
loop_
_entity.id
_entity.type
_entity.pdbx_description
1 polymer ?
#
loop_
_entity_poly.entity_id
_entity_poly.type
_entity_poly.pdbx_seq_one_letter_code
_entity_poly.pdbx_strand_id
1 'polypeptide(L)'
;IDMALLDTQVAMLANLGANHLVAGTVPGRMGNAHQNIVPYQVFEVAPAADGSKDFIILAVGNDGQFAKFCAVAGRPELAADPRYASNRLRVTHRAELVPLLEPILKSRPKADWLAALEAAGVPCGAINRLDEVFADPQVQARAMVDHWAHPLKQDLRLVASPLKLGRTPVRTERPPPLLGQHTDEVLAELLGWDAARIAAARARQVI
;
A
#
# COMPACT_ATOMS: atom_id res chain seq x y z
N ILE A 1 0.20 -14.96 -21.25
CA ILE A 1 0.57 -13.60 -20.77
C ILE A 1 2.06 -13.63 -20.47
N ASP A 2 2.81 -12.75 -21.12
CA ASP A 2 4.22 -12.52 -20.83
C ASP A 2 4.35 -11.22 -20.01
N MET A 3 4.96 -11.29 -18.84
CA MET A 3 5.12 -10.14 -17.94
C MET A 3 6.49 -10.20 -17.26
N ALA A 4 7.45 -9.45 -17.79
CA ALA A 4 8.78 -9.36 -17.21
C ALA A 4 8.78 -8.42 -15.99
N LEU A 5 9.53 -8.79 -14.96
CA LEU A 5 9.68 -7.96 -13.75
C LEU A 5 10.31 -6.60 -14.06
N LEU A 6 11.29 -6.57 -14.96
CA LEU A 6 11.96 -5.32 -15.36
C LEU A 6 10.99 -4.37 -16.05
N ASP A 7 10.19 -4.85 -17.00
CA ASP A 7 9.21 -4.04 -17.73
C ASP A 7 8.16 -3.47 -16.79
N THR A 8 7.69 -4.29 -15.86
CA THR A 8 6.75 -3.86 -14.82
C THR A 8 7.36 -2.77 -13.93
N GLN A 9 8.61 -2.95 -13.49
CA GLN A 9 9.30 -1.96 -12.67
C GLN A 9 9.52 -0.65 -13.43
N VAL A 10 9.88 -0.70 -14.71
CA VAL A 10 10.01 0.50 -15.55
C VAL A 10 8.67 1.20 -15.72
N ALA A 11 7.59 0.45 -15.96
CA ALA A 11 6.24 1.02 -16.07
C ALA A 11 5.78 1.72 -14.76
N MET A 12 6.21 1.22 -13.59
CA MET A 12 5.92 1.83 -12.29
C MET A 12 6.61 3.18 -12.05
N LEU A 13 7.57 3.60 -12.90
CA LEU A 13 8.16 4.94 -12.82
C LEU A 13 7.16 6.06 -13.09
N ALA A 14 6.09 5.75 -13.82
CA ALA A 14 4.94 6.64 -14.04
C ALA A 14 5.35 8.09 -14.36
N ASN A 15 4.94 9.04 -13.55
CA ASN A 15 5.23 10.47 -13.74
C ASN A 15 6.72 10.83 -13.63
N LEU A 16 7.52 10.10 -12.87
CA LEU A 16 8.96 10.30 -12.79
C LEU A 16 9.64 9.93 -14.12
N GLY A 17 9.24 8.81 -14.70
CA GLY A 17 9.67 8.40 -16.04
C GLY A 17 9.28 9.43 -17.10
N ALA A 18 8.03 9.93 -17.06
CA ALA A 18 7.57 10.98 -17.97
C ALA A 18 8.36 12.28 -17.83
N ASN A 19 8.65 12.73 -16.60
CA ASN A 19 9.46 13.93 -16.37
C ASN A 19 10.86 13.79 -16.98
N HIS A 20 11.47 12.60 -16.89
CA HIS A 20 12.78 12.36 -17.52
C HIS A 20 12.68 12.30 -19.05
N LEU A 21 11.79 11.50 -19.59
CA LEU A 21 11.69 11.28 -21.03
C LEU A 21 11.25 12.52 -21.83
N VAL A 22 10.38 13.36 -21.22
CA VAL A 22 9.83 14.54 -21.90
C VAL A 22 10.66 15.81 -21.62
N ALA A 23 11.09 16.01 -20.37
CA ALA A 23 11.78 17.22 -19.96
C ALA A 23 13.29 17.04 -19.75
N GLY A 24 13.83 15.83 -19.89
CA GLY A 24 15.25 15.54 -19.66
C GLY A 24 15.69 15.62 -18.19
N THR A 25 14.74 15.81 -17.27
CA THR A 25 15.05 15.99 -15.84
C THR A 25 15.38 14.65 -15.20
N VAL A 26 16.53 14.53 -14.54
CA VAL A 26 16.85 13.37 -13.72
C VAL A 26 16.43 13.68 -12.27
N PRO A 27 15.37 13.04 -11.74
CA PRO A 27 14.91 13.32 -10.39
C PRO A 27 15.90 12.79 -9.35
N GLY A 28 16.08 13.55 -8.26
CA GLY A 28 16.80 13.09 -7.08
C GLY A 28 15.94 12.14 -6.22
N ARG A 29 16.50 11.67 -5.12
CA ARG A 29 15.77 10.91 -4.11
C ARG A 29 14.84 11.83 -3.33
N MET A 30 13.53 11.54 -3.35
CA MET A 30 12.49 12.36 -2.73
C MET A 30 11.74 11.63 -1.60
N GLY A 31 12.15 10.42 -1.26
CA GLY A 31 11.40 9.57 -0.32
C GLY A 31 10.00 9.25 -0.87
N ASN A 32 8.96 9.55 -0.07
CA ASN A 32 7.56 9.36 -0.47
C ASN A 32 6.88 10.62 -1.01
N ALA A 33 7.62 11.73 -1.19
CA ALA A 33 7.05 12.99 -1.65
C ALA A 33 6.76 12.96 -3.16
N HIS A 34 5.59 13.50 -3.56
CA HIS A 34 5.26 13.67 -4.97
C HIS A 34 6.13 14.76 -5.61
N GLN A 35 6.70 14.49 -6.79
CA GLN A 35 7.64 15.41 -7.43
C GLN A 35 6.98 16.75 -7.82
N ASN A 36 5.78 16.72 -8.37
CA ASN A 36 5.13 17.85 -9.04
C ASN A 36 3.95 18.45 -8.24
N ILE A 37 3.67 17.95 -7.04
CA ILE A 37 2.54 18.41 -6.21
C ILE A 37 3.00 18.60 -4.76
N VAL A 38 2.63 19.72 -4.14
CA VAL A 38 2.99 20.08 -2.76
C VAL A 38 1.83 20.77 -2.04
N PRO A 39 1.51 20.31 -0.80
CA PRO A 39 2.01 19.13 -0.12
C PRO A 39 1.35 17.85 -0.63
N TYR A 40 2.14 16.86 -1.02
CA TYR A 40 1.68 15.52 -1.30
C TYR A 40 2.75 14.53 -0.87
N GLN A 41 2.65 14.07 0.36
CA GLN A 41 3.60 13.15 0.99
C GLN A 41 3.06 12.62 2.31
N VAL A 42 3.77 11.67 2.89
CA VAL A 42 3.52 11.19 4.26
C VAL A 42 4.04 12.22 5.26
N PHE A 43 3.22 12.51 6.27
CA PHE A 43 3.58 13.35 7.41
C PHE A 43 3.41 12.57 8.72
N GLU A 44 4.33 12.78 9.64
CA GLU A 44 4.18 12.35 11.03
C GLU A 44 3.13 13.20 11.73
N VAL A 45 2.24 12.55 12.46
CA VAL A 45 1.18 13.19 13.28
C VAL A 45 1.49 12.99 14.77
N ALA A 46 0.56 13.37 15.66
CA ALA A 46 0.75 13.07 17.07
C ALA A 46 0.90 11.55 17.28
N PRO A 47 1.72 11.13 18.26
CA PRO A 47 1.94 9.71 18.53
C PRO A 47 0.62 8.96 18.78
N ALA A 48 0.59 7.67 18.42
CA ALA A 48 -0.49 6.76 18.77
C ALA A 48 -0.59 6.59 20.31
N ALA A 49 -1.68 5.99 20.77
CA ALA A 49 -1.94 5.81 22.20
C ALA A 49 -0.87 4.97 22.91
N ASP A 50 -0.17 4.09 22.19
CA ASP A 50 0.94 3.30 22.71
C ASP A 50 2.30 4.04 22.69
N GLY A 51 2.30 5.31 22.29
CA GLY A 51 3.49 6.15 22.16
C GLY A 51 4.30 5.93 20.87
N SER A 52 3.88 5.01 20.00
CA SER A 52 4.54 4.80 18.72
C SER A 52 4.27 5.97 17.74
N LYS A 53 5.18 6.15 16.80
CA LYS A 53 4.98 7.13 15.71
C LYS A 53 3.79 6.77 14.86
N ASP A 54 2.99 7.78 14.51
CA ASP A 54 1.84 7.63 13.64
C ASP A 54 1.89 8.59 12.46
N PHE A 55 1.24 8.24 11.35
CA PHE A 55 1.42 8.94 10.09
C PHE A 55 0.12 9.01 9.29
N ILE A 56 0.00 10.06 8.48
CA ILE A 56 -1.01 10.18 7.42
C ILE A 56 -0.32 10.50 6.09
N ILE A 57 -0.94 10.11 4.97
CA ILE A 57 -0.66 10.76 3.70
C ILE A 57 -1.59 11.96 3.54
N LEU A 58 -1.02 13.10 3.20
CA LEU A 58 -1.76 14.30 2.79
C LEU A 58 -1.53 14.49 1.29
N ALA A 59 -2.60 14.63 0.49
CA ALA A 59 -2.54 14.68 -0.97
C ALA A 59 -3.29 15.90 -1.51
N VAL A 60 -2.70 17.08 -1.37
CA VAL A 60 -3.28 18.34 -1.82
C VAL A 60 -3.07 18.52 -3.32
N GLY A 61 -4.04 18.13 -4.13
CA GLY A 61 -3.93 18.10 -5.60
C GLY A 61 -4.10 19.44 -6.31
N ASN A 62 -4.66 20.46 -5.66
CA ASN A 62 -4.92 21.79 -6.27
C ASN A 62 -4.95 22.91 -5.24
N ASP A 63 -5.03 24.17 -5.72
CA ASP A 63 -4.93 25.36 -4.88
C ASP A 63 -6.14 25.51 -3.94
N GLY A 64 -7.35 25.13 -4.39
CA GLY A 64 -8.54 25.13 -3.55
C GLY A 64 -8.47 24.14 -2.40
N GLN A 65 -7.91 22.95 -2.63
CA GLN A 65 -7.63 21.97 -1.57
C GLN A 65 -6.55 22.48 -0.60
N PHE A 66 -5.55 23.22 -1.09
CA PHE A 66 -4.55 23.83 -0.22
C PHE A 66 -5.17 24.86 0.72
N ALA A 67 -6.03 25.72 0.22
CA ALA A 67 -6.74 26.70 1.06
C ALA A 67 -7.61 26.01 2.13
N LYS A 68 -8.34 24.95 1.76
CA LYS A 68 -9.12 24.14 2.71
C LYS A 68 -8.24 23.45 3.75
N PHE A 69 -7.13 22.85 3.33
CA PHE A 69 -6.15 22.28 4.25
C PHE A 69 -5.64 23.32 5.25
N CYS A 70 -5.23 24.50 4.77
CA CYS A 70 -4.76 25.58 5.64
C CYS A 70 -5.82 26.01 6.67
N ALA A 71 -7.09 26.08 6.25
CA ALA A 71 -8.21 26.38 7.17
C ALA A 71 -8.37 25.29 8.26
N VAL A 72 -8.39 24.01 7.87
CA VAL A 72 -8.44 22.87 8.81
C VAL A 72 -7.24 22.87 9.75
N ALA A 73 -6.07 23.22 9.23
CA ALA A 73 -4.82 23.31 9.99
C ALA A 73 -4.75 24.54 10.94
N GLY A 74 -5.74 25.43 10.88
CA GLY A 74 -5.72 26.67 11.67
C GLY A 74 -4.66 27.69 11.23
N ARG A 75 -4.21 27.60 9.95
CA ARG A 75 -3.15 28.43 9.37
C ARG A 75 -3.59 29.03 8.02
N PRO A 76 -4.74 29.74 7.98
CA PRO A 76 -5.27 30.32 6.73
C PRO A 76 -4.31 31.30 6.05
N GLU A 77 -3.39 31.93 6.80
CA GLU A 77 -2.39 32.85 6.27
C GLU A 77 -1.41 32.16 5.31
N LEU A 78 -1.18 30.86 5.43
CA LEU A 78 -0.34 30.12 4.47
C LEU A 78 -0.96 30.05 3.08
N ALA A 79 -2.29 30.01 3.00
CA ALA A 79 -2.99 30.04 1.71
C ALA A 79 -2.98 31.43 1.08
N ALA A 80 -2.86 32.48 1.90
CA ALA A 80 -2.77 33.86 1.45
C ALA A 80 -1.34 34.31 1.11
N ASP A 81 -0.33 33.52 1.49
CA ASP A 81 1.08 33.84 1.21
C ASP A 81 1.35 33.70 -0.31
N PRO A 82 1.85 34.77 -0.98
CA PRO A 82 2.16 34.72 -2.40
C PRO A 82 3.10 33.59 -2.83
N ARG A 83 3.99 33.14 -1.95
CA ARG A 83 4.92 32.03 -2.19
C ARG A 83 4.21 30.68 -2.35
N TYR A 84 3.00 30.54 -1.81
CA TYR A 84 2.25 29.28 -1.76
C TYR A 84 0.92 29.34 -2.52
N ALA A 85 0.62 30.44 -3.18
CA ALA A 85 -0.67 30.72 -3.84
C ALA A 85 -1.02 29.72 -4.96
N SER A 86 -0.04 29.10 -5.60
CA SER A 86 -0.28 28.09 -6.61
C SER A 86 0.60 26.83 -6.39
N ASN A 87 0.16 25.68 -6.92
CA ASN A 87 0.96 24.47 -6.81
C ASN A 87 2.38 24.65 -7.37
N ARG A 88 2.53 25.35 -8.49
CA ARG A 88 3.85 25.64 -9.06
C ARG A 88 4.75 26.36 -8.07
N LEU A 89 4.23 27.37 -7.38
CA LEU A 89 4.98 28.14 -6.38
C LEU A 89 5.29 27.29 -5.16
N ARG A 90 4.35 26.46 -4.70
CA ARG A 90 4.59 25.51 -3.59
C ARG A 90 5.67 24.48 -3.93
N VAL A 91 5.72 24.00 -5.18
CA VAL A 91 6.81 23.12 -5.65
C VAL A 91 8.16 23.84 -5.58
N THR A 92 8.24 25.09 -6.02
CA THR A 92 9.45 25.92 -5.95
C THR A 92 9.90 26.15 -4.49
N HIS A 93 8.94 26.46 -3.61
CA HIS A 93 9.18 26.75 -2.19
C HIS A 93 8.98 25.54 -1.26
N ARG A 94 9.07 24.31 -1.79
CA ARG A 94 8.88 23.08 -1.03
C ARG A 94 9.75 23.01 0.22
N ALA A 95 11.02 23.37 0.08
CA ALA A 95 12.00 23.33 1.17
C ALA A 95 11.66 24.30 2.33
N GLU A 96 10.84 25.30 2.08
CA GLU A 96 10.33 26.22 3.09
C GLU A 96 8.98 25.75 3.65
N LEU A 97 8.05 25.37 2.76
CA LEU A 97 6.68 25.03 3.15
C LEU A 97 6.59 23.74 3.96
N VAL A 98 7.25 22.66 3.53
CA VAL A 98 7.11 21.35 4.19
C VAL A 98 7.52 21.40 5.65
N PRO A 99 8.67 21.98 6.03
CA PRO A 99 9.06 22.12 7.45
C PRO A 99 8.08 22.96 8.29
N LEU A 100 7.34 23.91 7.68
CA LEU A 100 6.31 24.67 8.38
C LEU A 100 5.07 23.81 8.68
N LEU A 101 4.75 22.84 7.82
CA LEU A 101 3.60 21.96 7.98
C LEU A 101 3.84 20.84 8.99
N GLU A 102 5.06 20.34 9.11
CA GLU A 102 5.40 19.22 10.00
C GLU A 102 4.96 19.43 11.47
N PRO A 103 5.30 20.53 12.15
CA PRO A 103 4.87 20.75 13.53
C PRO A 103 3.34 20.93 13.63
N ILE A 104 2.69 21.47 12.61
CA ILE A 104 1.23 21.61 12.58
C ILE A 104 0.58 20.22 12.57
N LEU A 105 1.05 19.34 11.68
CA LEU A 105 0.50 17.98 11.55
C LEU A 105 0.78 17.13 12.80
N LYS A 106 1.90 17.34 13.49
CA LYS A 106 2.21 16.67 14.76
C LYS A 106 1.31 17.12 15.93
N SER A 107 0.50 18.16 15.79
CA SER A 107 -0.33 18.68 16.88
C SER A 107 -1.59 17.89 17.17
N ARG A 108 -2.02 16.98 16.29
CA ARG A 108 -3.28 16.21 16.44
C ARG A 108 -3.07 14.73 16.11
N PRO A 109 -3.89 13.84 16.71
CA PRO A 109 -3.93 12.41 16.37
C PRO A 109 -4.34 12.17 14.92
N LYS A 110 -3.94 11.01 14.36
CA LYS A 110 -4.30 10.53 13.03
C LYS A 110 -5.80 10.59 12.76
N ALA A 111 -6.61 10.05 13.67
CA ALA A 111 -8.06 10.00 13.50
C ALA A 111 -8.69 11.39 13.36
N ASP A 112 -8.25 12.37 14.15
CA ASP A 112 -8.78 13.74 14.13
C ASP A 112 -8.41 14.45 12.83
N TRP A 113 -7.19 14.24 12.33
CA TRP A 113 -6.78 14.78 11.02
C TRP A 113 -7.60 14.18 9.89
N LEU A 114 -7.75 12.86 9.85
CA LEU A 114 -8.52 12.20 8.79
C LEU A 114 -9.96 12.69 8.75
N ALA A 115 -10.64 12.70 9.90
CA ALA A 115 -12.03 13.17 9.98
C ALA A 115 -12.18 14.63 9.53
N ALA A 116 -11.30 15.52 9.96
CA ALA A 116 -11.38 16.94 9.61
C ALA A 116 -11.05 17.21 8.13
N LEU A 117 -10.06 16.51 7.58
CA LEU A 117 -9.64 16.65 6.18
C LEU A 117 -10.69 16.06 5.22
N GLU A 118 -11.25 14.89 5.54
CA GLU A 118 -12.33 14.28 4.76
C GLU A 118 -13.57 15.18 4.73
N ALA A 119 -14.00 15.72 5.89
CA ALA A 119 -15.12 16.64 5.96
C ALA A 119 -14.92 17.92 5.12
N ALA A 120 -13.67 18.37 5.00
CA ALA A 120 -13.31 19.51 4.15
C ALA A 120 -13.13 19.16 2.66
N GLY A 121 -13.16 17.87 2.30
CA GLY A 121 -12.89 17.39 0.95
C GLY A 121 -11.43 17.56 0.53
N VAL A 122 -10.50 17.40 1.48
CA VAL A 122 -9.05 17.36 1.24
C VAL A 122 -8.61 15.90 1.22
N PRO A 123 -8.07 15.39 0.11
CA PRO A 123 -7.63 14.00 0.02
C PRO A 123 -6.52 13.69 1.03
N CYS A 124 -6.75 12.66 1.82
CA CYS A 124 -5.84 12.15 2.82
C CYS A 124 -6.07 10.64 3.03
N GLY A 125 -5.18 9.99 3.75
CA GLY A 125 -5.32 8.60 4.11
C GLY A 125 -4.44 8.20 5.29
N ALA A 126 -4.83 7.16 5.99
CA ALA A 126 -4.05 6.58 7.06
C ALA A 126 -2.81 5.86 6.49
N ILE A 127 -1.69 5.94 7.19
CA ILE A 127 -0.59 5.00 7.02
C ILE A 127 -0.76 3.96 8.11
N ASN A 128 -1.25 2.81 7.71
CA ASN A 128 -1.64 1.75 8.64
C ASN A 128 -0.50 0.77 8.90
N ARG A 129 -0.42 0.28 10.14
CA ARG A 129 0.33 -0.92 10.50
C ARG A 129 -0.43 -2.16 10.02
N LEU A 130 0.22 -3.32 9.98
CA LEU A 130 -0.43 -4.54 9.48
C LEU A 130 -1.65 -4.98 10.31
N ASP A 131 -1.61 -4.78 11.62
CA ASP A 131 -2.75 -5.03 12.50
C ASP A 131 -3.94 -4.11 12.16
N GLU A 132 -3.70 -2.84 11.91
CA GLU A 132 -4.72 -1.87 11.47
C GLU A 132 -5.26 -2.22 10.08
N VAL A 133 -4.39 -2.64 9.13
CA VAL A 133 -4.82 -3.07 7.79
C VAL A 133 -5.82 -4.23 7.86
N PHE A 134 -5.54 -5.27 8.65
CA PHE A 134 -6.44 -6.42 8.77
C PHE A 134 -7.64 -6.18 9.68
N ALA A 135 -7.65 -5.11 10.47
CA ALA A 135 -8.81 -4.63 11.21
C ALA A 135 -9.70 -3.66 10.41
N ASP A 136 -9.22 -3.16 9.26
CA ASP A 136 -9.95 -2.20 8.44
C ASP A 136 -11.29 -2.79 7.94
N PRO A 137 -12.43 -2.08 8.12
CA PRO A 137 -13.74 -2.58 7.71
C PRO A 137 -13.84 -2.91 6.22
N GLN A 138 -13.17 -2.16 5.34
CA GLN A 138 -13.18 -2.40 3.91
C GLN A 138 -12.36 -3.64 3.55
N VAL A 139 -11.22 -3.86 4.20
CA VAL A 139 -10.39 -5.06 4.02
C VAL A 139 -11.17 -6.30 4.45
N GLN A 140 -11.90 -6.22 5.57
CA GLN A 140 -12.78 -7.28 6.05
C GLN A 140 -13.98 -7.52 5.11
N ALA A 141 -14.68 -6.46 4.70
CA ALA A 141 -15.82 -6.56 3.77
C ALA A 141 -15.42 -7.17 2.42
N ARG A 142 -14.18 -6.99 2.00
CA ARG A 142 -13.63 -7.59 0.78
C ARG A 142 -13.05 -9.00 0.99
N ALA A 143 -13.19 -9.56 2.17
CA ALA A 143 -12.70 -10.90 2.52
C ALA A 143 -11.24 -11.10 2.08
N MET A 144 -10.35 -10.22 2.56
CA MET A 144 -8.93 -10.27 2.19
C MET A 144 -8.09 -11.20 3.08
N VAL A 145 -8.75 -12.00 3.92
CA VAL A 145 -8.11 -13.05 4.74
C VAL A 145 -8.84 -14.36 4.49
N ASP A 146 -8.11 -15.37 4.02
CA ASP A 146 -8.55 -16.76 3.92
C ASP A 146 -8.25 -17.49 5.24
N HIS A 147 -9.13 -18.41 5.62
CA HIS A 147 -9.03 -19.25 6.81
C HIS A 147 -8.98 -20.72 6.43
N TRP A 148 -7.98 -21.44 6.89
CA TRP A 148 -7.72 -22.84 6.54
C TRP A 148 -7.53 -23.72 7.77
N ALA A 149 -8.19 -24.87 7.77
CA ALA A 149 -7.79 -25.94 8.67
C ALA A 149 -6.48 -26.56 8.15
N HIS A 150 -5.42 -26.48 8.93
CA HIS A 150 -4.09 -27.00 8.55
C HIS A 150 -3.52 -27.88 9.66
N PRO A 151 -2.82 -28.99 9.34
CA PRO A 151 -2.28 -29.91 10.35
C PRO A 151 -1.40 -29.25 11.43
N LEU A 152 -0.65 -28.20 11.06
CA LEU A 152 0.23 -27.49 12.00
C LEU A 152 -0.44 -26.30 12.69
N LYS A 153 -1.64 -25.86 12.23
CA LYS A 153 -2.34 -24.72 12.79
C LYS A 153 -3.83 -24.78 12.42
N GLN A 154 -4.69 -25.03 13.39
CA GLN A 154 -6.13 -25.20 13.16
C GLN A 154 -6.80 -24.04 12.43
N ASP A 155 -6.38 -22.81 12.69
CA ASP A 155 -6.80 -21.58 11.96
C ASP A 155 -5.57 -20.93 11.33
N LEU A 156 -5.16 -21.44 10.18
CA LEU A 156 -4.11 -20.83 9.37
C LEU A 156 -4.74 -19.69 8.55
N ARG A 157 -4.35 -18.47 8.86
CA ARG A 157 -4.81 -17.26 8.16
C ARG A 157 -3.79 -16.84 7.13
N LEU A 158 -4.25 -16.60 5.89
CA LEU A 158 -3.43 -16.20 4.77
C LEU A 158 -4.08 -15.02 4.04
N VAL A 159 -3.27 -14.21 3.37
CA VAL A 159 -3.80 -13.13 2.52
C VAL A 159 -4.52 -13.75 1.32
N ALA A 160 -5.78 -13.36 1.13
CA ALA A 160 -6.61 -13.84 0.01
C ALA A 160 -6.19 -13.20 -1.33
N SER A 161 -6.62 -13.81 -2.43
CA SER A 161 -6.39 -13.26 -3.77
C SER A 161 -7.08 -11.89 -3.93
N PRO A 162 -6.38 -10.87 -4.48
CA PRO A 162 -6.98 -9.58 -4.80
C PRO A 162 -7.89 -9.65 -6.03
N LEU A 163 -7.81 -10.72 -6.83
CA LEU A 163 -8.63 -10.88 -8.04
C LEU A 163 -10.06 -11.25 -7.68
N LYS A 164 -11.02 -10.41 -8.07
CA LYS A 164 -12.46 -10.61 -7.86
C LYS A 164 -13.16 -10.73 -9.20
N LEU A 165 -13.01 -11.88 -9.86
CA LEU A 165 -13.62 -12.17 -11.16
C LEU A 165 -15.10 -12.55 -10.97
N GLY A 166 -16.00 -11.85 -11.64
CA GLY A 166 -17.46 -12.02 -11.45
C GLY A 166 -18.00 -13.35 -11.97
N ARG A 167 -17.51 -13.84 -13.12
CA ARG A 167 -18.00 -15.09 -13.75
C ARG A 167 -17.17 -16.32 -13.40
N THR A 168 -15.88 -16.15 -13.22
CA THR A 168 -14.92 -17.24 -12.93
C THR A 168 -14.09 -16.82 -11.71
N PRO A 169 -14.69 -16.84 -10.51
CA PRO A 169 -13.98 -16.43 -9.30
C PRO A 169 -12.74 -17.29 -9.06
N VAL A 170 -11.71 -16.68 -8.51
CA VAL A 170 -10.54 -17.42 -8.03
C VAL A 170 -11.03 -18.41 -6.97
N ARG A 171 -10.71 -19.68 -7.15
CA ARG A 171 -10.99 -20.75 -6.19
C ARG A 171 -9.70 -21.18 -5.57
N THR A 172 -9.67 -21.20 -4.26
CA THR A 172 -8.61 -21.80 -3.46
C THR A 172 -9.23 -23.03 -2.79
N GLU A 173 -8.83 -24.22 -3.20
CA GLU A 173 -9.50 -25.47 -2.81
C GLU A 173 -8.75 -26.22 -1.72
N ARG A 174 -7.48 -25.93 -1.52
CA ARG A 174 -6.60 -26.63 -0.57
C ARG A 174 -5.72 -25.63 0.19
N PRO A 175 -5.43 -25.87 1.47
CA PRO A 175 -4.41 -25.13 2.20
C PRO A 175 -3.02 -25.39 1.64
N PRO A 176 -2.00 -24.60 2.00
CA PRO A 176 -0.60 -24.93 1.69
C PRO A 176 -0.26 -26.34 2.19
N PRO A 177 0.37 -27.18 1.37
CA PRO A 177 0.68 -28.55 1.76
C PRO A 177 1.88 -28.65 2.73
N LEU A 178 1.94 -29.72 3.50
CA LEU A 178 3.18 -30.15 4.11
C LEU A 178 4.15 -30.67 3.04
N LEU A 179 5.44 -30.64 3.34
CA LEU A 179 6.45 -31.18 2.43
C LEU A 179 6.14 -32.65 2.11
N GLY A 180 6.03 -32.98 0.83
CA GLY A 180 5.72 -34.33 0.35
C GLY A 180 4.27 -34.79 0.54
N GLN A 181 3.36 -33.96 1.06
CA GLN A 181 1.97 -34.34 1.35
C GLN A 181 1.21 -34.92 0.14
N HIS A 182 1.48 -34.42 -1.04
CA HIS A 182 0.79 -34.82 -2.27
C HIS A 182 1.68 -35.62 -3.23
N THR A 183 2.85 -36.11 -2.80
CA THR A 183 3.80 -36.80 -3.67
C THR A 183 3.15 -38.01 -4.36
N ASP A 184 2.46 -38.88 -3.61
CA ASP A 184 1.85 -40.08 -4.16
C ASP A 184 0.72 -39.76 -5.13
N GLU A 185 -0.13 -38.82 -4.78
CA GLU A 185 -1.23 -38.30 -5.63
C GLU A 185 -0.67 -37.80 -6.96
N VAL A 186 0.33 -36.91 -6.92
CA VAL A 186 0.93 -36.31 -8.11
C VAL A 186 1.61 -37.36 -9.01
N LEU A 187 2.35 -38.30 -8.43
CA LEU A 187 3.00 -39.39 -9.20
C LEU A 187 1.98 -40.31 -9.84
N ALA A 188 0.90 -40.65 -9.13
CA ALA A 188 -0.18 -41.45 -9.68
C ALA A 188 -0.94 -40.72 -10.80
N GLU A 189 -1.36 -39.47 -10.58
CA GLU A 189 -2.17 -38.70 -11.52
C GLU A 189 -1.41 -38.27 -12.77
N LEU A 190 -0.19 -37.74 -12.62
CA LEU A 190 0.55 -37.19 -13.75
C LEU A 190 1.45 -38.18 -14.49
N LEU A 191 1.99 -39.19 -13.76
CA LEU A 191 2.91 -40.18 -14.34
C LEU A 191 2.33 -41.59 -14.46
N GLY A 192 1.11 -41.81 -13.97
CA GLY A 192 0.46 -43.11 -13.97
C GLY A 192 1.20 -44.15 -13.14
N TRP A 193 1.93 -43.75 -12.09
CA TRP A 193 2.64 -44.69 -11.23
C TRP A 193 1.67 -45.41 -10.30
N ASP A 194 1.81 -46.72 -10.24
CA ASP A 194 1.09 -47.50 -9.24
C ASP A 194 1.75 -47.45 -7.85
N ALA A 195 1.04 -47.94 -6.84
CA ALA A 195 1.50 -47.90 -5.47
C ALA A 195 2.82 -48.68 -5.25
N ALA A 196 3.03 -49.76 -6.01
CA ALA A 196 4.25 -50.59 -5.90
C ALA A 196 5.47 -49.81 -6.41
N ARG A 197 5.33 -49.08 -7.53
CA ARG A 197 6.39 -48.24 -8.10
C ARG A 197 6.73 -47.07 -7.16
N ILE A 198 5.73 -46.43 -6.58
CA ILE A 198 5.90 -45.35 -5.62
C ILE A 198 6.66 -45.88 -4.38
N ALA A 199 6.23 -46.98 -3.83
CA ALA A 199 6.89 -47.59 -2.68
C ALA A 199 8.36 -47.99 -2.97
N ALA A 200 8.64 -48.54 -4.15
CA ALA A 200 10.01 -48.88 -4.56
C ALA A 200 10.89 -47.61 -4.73
N ALA A 201 10.35 -46.51 -5.27
CA ALA A 201 11.07 -45.24 -5.39
C ALA A 201 11.38 -44.64 -4.01
N ARG A 202 10.44 -44.73 -3.07
CA ARG A 202 10.62 -44.29 -1.69
C ARG A 202 11.67 -45.12 -0.95
N ALA A 203 11.65 -46.42 -1.11
CA ALA A 203 12.66 -47.34 -0.52
C ALA A 203 14.08 -47.07 -1.02
N ARG A 204 14.19 -46.55 -2.25
CA ARG A 204 15.47 -46.14 -2.86
C ARG A 204 15.83 -44.66 -2.59
N GLN A 205 15.06 -43.96 -1.79
CA GLN A 205 15.24 -42.55 -1.47
C GLN A 205 15.30 -41.61 -2.71
N VAL A 206 14.54 -41.95 -3.75
CA VAL A 206 14.39 -41.12 -4.95
C VAL A 206 13.29 -40.07 -4.75
N ILE A 207 12.33 -40.37 -3.87
CA ILE A 207 11.24 -39.49 -3.40
C ILE A 207 11.09 -39.59 -1.90
#